data_c830db54e4c50a45bc0a68d669a4f750
#
_entry.id   c830db54e4c50a45bc0a68d669a4f750
#
_cell.length_a   1.000
_cell.length_b   1.000
_cell.length_c   1.000
_cell.angle_alpha   90.00
_cell.angle_beta   90.00
_cell.angle_gamma   90.00
#
_symmetry.space_group_name_H-M   'P 1'
#
loop_
_entity.id
_entity.type
_entity.pdbx_description
1 polymer ?
#
loop_
_entity_poly.entity_id
_entity_poly.type
_entity_poly.pdbx_seq_one_letter_code
_entity_poly.pdbx_strand_id
1 'polypeptide(L)'
;PHFVLEVRRFLEERFGKEKVYGEGGLRVYTTLDPRMQEAAEKAARAARLPEGADLAIVGLDPETGEVLAMVGGVRRENDEYNRATRALRNPGSAVKPFVYAAALEAGWTQVTLVPDRPMEFKDPSQPGGVWRPKNFSGTFLNREITVRYALDLSLNLPAVYTAQAVGLDRVAAKLAQAGFAVRYAVPAIAIGGASITPVDLAAAYAAFVNGGYRVAPLLVLRMEDQEGRVLYQAAPHRTRLFSPEVAYQGWDLLKGYVYDLGEKGLAKGARIPGRVVGGKTGTTNEARDLWFAGVTRGLSAVVWVGRDDNRPLRMGGREPSSSVVNPPIWRNFVAEALK
;
A
#
# COMPACT_ATOMS: atom_id res chain seq x y z
N PRO A 1 11.72 -17.73 1.14
CA PRO A 1 12.18 -17.97 -0.25
C PRO A 1 12.15 -16.69 -1.10
N HIS A 2 11.01 -15.97 -1.16
CA HIS A 2 10.84 -14.78 -2.03
C HIS A 2 11.84 -13.65 -1.74
N PHE A 3 12.14 -13.37 -0.48
CA PHE A 3 13.14 -12.37 -0.11
C PHE A 3 14.52 -12.72 -0.67
N VAL A 4 14.93 -13.98 -0.52
CA VAL A 4 16.23 -14.47 -1.03
C VAL A 4 16.29 -14.37 -2.56
N LEU A 5 15.22 -14.71 -3.25
CA LEU A 5 15.15 -14.57 -4.71
C LEU A 5 15.28 -13.11 -5.16
N GLU A 6 14.67 -12.16 -4.44
CA GLU A 6 14.84 -10.74 -4.74
C GLU A 6 16.27 -10.24 -4.47
N VAL A 7 16.87 -10.68 -3.38
CA VAL A 7 18.29 -10.38 -3.10
C VAL A 7 19.18 -10.92 -4.21
N ARG A 8 18.96 -12.17 -4.62
CA ARG A 8 19.71 -12.79 -5.75
C ARG A 8 19.57 -11.96 -7.02
N ARG A 9 18.33 -11.57 -7.38
CA ARG A 9 18.08 -10.76 -8.56
C ARG A 9 18.78 -9.42 -8.49
N PHE A 10 18.71 -8.72 -7.36
CA PHE A 10 19.42 -7.47 -7.14
C PHE A 10 20.92 -7.60 -7.36
N LEU A 11 21.53 -8.66 -6.82
CA LEU A 11 22.95 -8.90 -6.97
C LEU A 11 23.33 -9.21 -8.42
N GLU A 12 22.56 -10.07 -9.10
CA GLU A 12 22.80 -10.42 -10.51
C GLU A 12 22.68 -9.20 -11.44
N GLU A 13 21.65 -8.36 -11.23
CA GLU A 13 21.42 -7.16 -12.04
C GLU A 13 22.49 -6.11 -11.83
N ARG A 14 22.99 -5.96 -10.60
CA ARG A 14 23.95 -4.92 -10.26
C ARG A 14 25.40 -5.30 -10.50
N PHE A 15 25.76 -6.54 -10.27
CA PHE A 15 27.16 -7.01 -10.29
C PHE A 15 27.43 -8.04 -11.39
N GLY A 16 26.40 -8.57 -12.01
CA GLY A 16 26.50 -9.64 -13.00
C GLY A 16 26.64 -11.03 -12.36
N LYS A 17 26.17 -12.06 -13.10
CA LYS A 17 26.19 -13.46 -12.63
C LYS A 17 27.59 -13.99 -12.39
N GLU A 18 28.55 -13.60 -13.22
CA GLU A 18 29.94 -14.03 -13.10
C GLU A 18 30.55 -13.62 -11.76
N LYS A 19 30.35 -12.36 -11.36
CA LYS A 19 30.82 -11.87 -10.06
C LYS A 19 30.11 -12.56 -8.89
N VAL A 20 28.81 -12.76 -9.00
CA VAL A 20 28.01 -13.37 -7.92
C VAL A 20 28.35 -14.84 -7.70
N TYR A 21 28.60 -15.59 -8.77
CA TYR A 21 28.78 -17.05 -8.70
C TYR A 21 30.18 -17.54 -9.01
N GLY A 22 30.96 -16.77 -9.77
CA GLY A 22 32.29 -17.19 -10.25
C GLY A 22 33.42 -17.02 -9.22
N GLU A 23 33.38 -15.93 -8.45
CA GLU A 23 34.43 -15.63 -7.47
C GLU A 23 34.25 -16.36 -6.14
N GLY A 24 32.99 -16.71 -5.78
CA GLY A 24 32.65 -17.37 -4.52
C GLY A 24 32.94 -16.53 -3.27
N GLY A 25 32.46 -17.00 -2.12
CA GLY A 25 32.79 -16.42 -0.81
C GLY A 25 32.27 -15.01 -0.53
N LEU A 26 31.31 -14.51 -1.29
CA LEU A 26 30.67 -13.23 -1.03
C LEU A 26 29.83 -13.31 0.25
N ARG A 27 29.95 -12.30 1.10
CA ARG A 27 29.11 -12.11 2.27
C ARG A 27 28.12 -11.01 1.99
N VAL A 28 26.83 -11.34 2.03
CA VAL A 28 25.73 -10.40 1.76
C VAL A 28 24.95 -10.17 3.04
N TYR A 29 24.96 -8.95 3.51
CA TYR A 29 24.20 -8.51 4.68
C TYR A 29 22.89 -7.91 4.19
N THR A 30 21.79 -8.51 4.61
CA THR A 30 20.45 -8.12 4.18
C THR A 30 19.67 -7.40 5.26
N THR A 31 18.54 -6.80 4.88
CA THR A 31 17.64 -6.07 5.80
C THR A 31 16.67 -6.99 6.55
N LEU A 32 16.61 -8.28 6.18
CA LEU A 32 15.64 -9.22 6.72
C LEU A 32 15.75 -9.34 8.25
N ASP A 33 14.65 -9.13 8.95
CA ASP A 33 14.51 -9.50 10.36
C ASP A 33 13.87 -10.90 10.45
N PRO A 34 14.59 -11.93 10.92
CA PRO A 34 14.06 -13.30 10.95
C PRO A 34 12.79 -13.46 11.77
N ARG A 35 12.64 -12.69 12.87
CA ARG A 35 11.44 -12.75 13.72
C ARG A 35 10.23 -12.14 13.01
N MET A 36 10.44 -10.99 12.36
CA MET A 36 9.38 -10.36 11.57
C MET A 36 9.00 -11.21 10.36
N GLN A 37 9.98 -11.85 9.71
CA GLN A 37 9.70 -12.78 8.61
C GLN A 37 8.88 -13.98 9.07
N GLU A 38 9.22 -14.57 10.20
CA GLU A 38 8.44 -15.67 10.80
C GLU A 38 7.00 -15.24 11.12
N ALA A 39 6.83 -14.04 11.69
CA ALA A 39 5.54 -13.45 11.96
C ALA A 39 4.70 -13.28 10.68
N ALA A 40 5.32 -12.77 9.60
CA ALA A 40 4.65 -12.60 8.30
C ALA A 40 4.25 -13.96 7.69
N GLU A 41 5.13 -14.94 7.72
CA GLU A 41 4.83 -16.28 7.20
C GLU A 41 3.74 -16.99 8.01
N LYS A 42 3.73 -16.84 9.33
CA LYS A 42 2.68 -17.37 10.20
C LYS A 42 1.33 -16.72 9.88
N ALA A 43 1.28 -15.40 9.76
CA ALA A 43 0.08 -14.68 9.38
C ALA A 43 -0.43 -15.10 7.98
N ALA A 44 0.48 -15.28 7.03
CA ALA A 44 0.17 -15.71 5.68
C ALA A 44 -0.42 -17.13 5.64
N ARG A 45 0.18 -18.07 6.36
CA ARG A 45 -0.33 -19.47 6.45
C ARG A 45 -1.68 -19.57 7.15
N ALA A 46 -1.94 -18.70 8.12
CA ALA A 46 -3.21 -18.67 8.86
C ALA A 46 -4.33 -17.92 8.13
N ALA A 47 -4.01 -17.24 7.03
CA ALA A 47 -4.95 -16.39 6.31
C ALA A 47 -6.06 -17.21 5.66
N ARG A 48 -7.31 -16.75 5.83
CA ARG A 48 -8.46 -17.26 5.07
C ARG A 48 -8.57 -16.45 3.78
N LEU A 49 -8.15 -17.05 2.68
CA LEU A 49 -8.13 -16.41 1.37
C LEU A 49 -9.36 -16.79 0.54
N PRO A 50 -9.84 -15.86 -0.32
CA PRO A 50 -10.81 -16.18 -1.35
C PRO A 50 -10.34 -17.31 -2.27
N GLU A 51 -11.29 -17.94 -2.95
CA GLU A 51 -11.05 -19.07 -3.83
C GLU A 51 -10.05 -18.73 -4.94
N GLY A 52 -8.99 -19.51 -5.05
CA GLY A 52 -7.94 -19.30 -6.05
C GLY A 52 -7.03 -18.10 -5.81
N ALA A 53 -7.24 -17.30 -4.76
CA ALA A 53 -6.39 -16.15 -4.45
C ALA A 53 -5.06 -16.56 -3.80
N ASP A 54 -4.06 -15.74 -3.98
CA ASP A 54 -2.81 -15.74 -3.22
C ASP A 54 -2.63 -14.40 -2.52
N LEU A 55 -1.57 -14.21 -1.77
CA LEU A 55 -1.31 -12.98 -1.04
C LEU A 55 0.14 -12.51 -1.16
N ALA A 56 0.35 -11.25 -0.80
CA ALA A 56 1.65 -10.70 -0.48
C ALA A 56 1.58 -9.97 0.85
N ILE A 57 2.63 -10.10 1.65
CA ILE A 57 2.85 -9.32 2.87
C ILE A 57 4.22 -8.66 2.78
N VAL A 58 4.27 -7.36 3.05
CA VAL A 58 5.51 -6.59 3.14
C VAL A 58 5.50 -5.81 4.45
N GLY A 59 6.60 -5.87 5.17
CA GLY A 59 6.87 -5.00 6.30
C GLY A 59 8.19 -4.28 6.08
N LEU A 60 8.21 -2.95 6.21
CA LEU A 60 9.44 -2.17 6.10
C LEU A 60 9.56 -1.13 7.21
N ASP A 61 10.81 -0.77 7.50
CA ASP A 61 11.15 0.32 8.39
C ASP A 61 10.81 1.66 7.71
N PRO A 62 9.90 2.47 8.28
CA PRO A 62 9.48 3.72 7.66
C PRO A 62 10.56 4.80 7.63
N GLU A 63 11.61 4.69 8.46
CA GLU A 63 12.69 5.67 8.50
C GLU A 63 13.79 5.38 7.46
N THR A 64 14.10 4.10 7.23
CA THR A 64 15.23 3.67 6.40
C THR A 64 14.81 3.07 5.07
N GLY A 65 13.60 2.54 4.95
CA GLY A 65 13.15 1.77 3.79
C GLY A 65 13.60 0.30 3.82
N GLU A 66 14.29 -0.14 4.88
CA GLU A 66 14.70 -1.53 5.02
C GLU A 66 13.50 -2.46 5.01
N VAL A 67 13.47 -3.39 4.06
CA VAL A 67 12.42 -4.42 3.99
C VAL A 67 12.75 -5.49 5.02
N LEU A 68 11.98 -5.52 6.09
CA LEU A 68 12.20 -6.37 7.27
C LEU A 68 11.53 -7.74 7.14
N ALA A 69 10.44 -7.81 6.37
CA ALA A 69 9.71 -9.04 6.08
C ALA A 69 9.08 -8.98 4.69
N MET A 70 9.04 -10.13 4.02
CA MET A 70 8.46 -10.25 2.70
C MET A 70 7.91 -11.65 2.45
N VAL A 71 6.62 -11.73 2.14
CA VAL A 71 5.95 -12.94 1.65
C VAL A 71 5.35 -12.63 0.29
N GLY A 72 5.76 -13.33 -0.73
CA GLY A 72 5.31 -13.13 -2.12
C GLY A 72 4.24 -14.11 -2.58
N GLY A 73 3.81 -15.05 -1.74
CA GLY A 73 2.80 -16.06 -2.00
C GLY A 73 2.87 -17.22 -1.02
N VAL A 74 1.78 -17.99 -0.93
CA VAL A 74 1.67 -19.12 0.01
C VAL A 74 1.08 -20.39 -0.62
N ARG A 75 0.50 -20.30 -1.82
CA ARG A 75 -0.28 -21.40 -2.40
C ARG A 75 0.53 -22.49 -3.07
N ARG A 76 1.71 -22.16 -3.57
CA ARG A 76 2.56 -23.07 -4.34
C ARG A 76 3.92 -23.20 -3.67
N GLU A 77 4.33 -24.41 -3.40
CA GLU A 77 5.74 -24.71 -3.12
C GLU A 77 6.57 -24.38 -4.36
N ASN A 78 7.71 -23.75 -4.19
CA ASN A 78 8.63 -23.35 -5.27
C ASN A 78 8.07 -22.31 -6.27
N ASP A 79 7.05 -21.54 -5.89
CA ASP A 79 6.60 -20.40 -6.69
C ASP A 79 7.65 -19.28 -6.64
N GLU A 80 8.31 -19.03 -7.77
CA GLU A 80 9.29 -17.94 -7.88
C GLU A 80 8.65 -16.57 -8.15
N TYR A 81 7.35 -16.54 -8.44
CA TYR A 81 6.66 -15.28 -8.69
C TYR A 81 6.41 -14.54 -7.36
N ASN A 82 7.19 -13.48 -7.15
CA ASN A 82 7.10 -12.67 -5.96
C ASN A 82 6.05 -11.56 -6.13
N ARG A 83 4.87 -11.75 -5.59
CA ARG A 83 3.78 -10.76 -5.68
C ARG A 83 4.07 -9.49 -4.91
N ALA A 84 4.92 -9.57 -3.88
CA ALA A 84 5.32 -8.38 -3.10
C ALA A 84 6.03 -7.31 -3.93
N THR A 85 6.80 -7.71 -4.94
CA THR A 85 7.59 -6.81 -5.78
C THR A 85 7.12 -6.74 -7.23
N ARG A 86 6.31 -7.70 -7.68
CA ARG A 86 5.93 -7.86 -9.10
C ARG A 86 4.44 -7.70 -9.38
N ALA A 87 3.58 -7.78 -8.37
CA ALA A 87 2.15 -7.56 -8.56
C ALA A 87 1.86 -6.05 -8.67
N LEU A 88 2.03 -5.53 -9.89
CA LEU A 88 1.63 -4.16 -10.23
C LEU A 88 0.12 -4.14 -10.45
N ARG A 89 -0.62 -3.74 -9.43
CA ARG A 89 -2.07 -3.88 -9.38
C ARG A 89 -2.75 -2.57 -8.99
N ASN A 90 -4.02 -2.47 -9.35
CA ASN A 90 -4.87 -1.35 -8.96
C ASN A 90 -5.06 -1.32 -7.42
N PRO A 91 -4.73 -0.20 -6.75
CA PRO A 91 -4.83 -0.10 -5.29
C PRO A 91 -6.25 0.11 -4.77
N GLY A 92 -7.22 0.37 -5.65
CA GLY A 92 -8.55 0.77 -5.22
C GLY A 92 -8.49 2.00 -4.30
N SER A 93 -9.25 1.97 -3.23
CA SER A 93 -9.34 3.07 -2.26
C SER A 93 -8.09 3.29 -1.40
N ALA A 94 -7.07 2.43 -1.49
CA ALA A 94 -5.80 2.66 -0.78
C ALA A 94 -5.04 3.89 -1.31
N VAL A 95 -5.41 4.43 -2.46
CA VAL A 95 -4.88 5.68 -3.03
C VAL A 95 -5.45 6.93 -2.36
N LYS A 96 -6.65 6.87 -1.78
CA LYS A 96 -7.39 8.05 -1.27
C LYS A 96 -6.62 8.90 -0.26
N PRO A 97 -5.84 8.34 0.69
CA PRO A 97 -5.05 9.16 1.61
C PRO A 97 -4.10 10.12 0.90
N PHE A 98 -3.54 9.74 -0.24
CA PHE A 98 -2.65 10.60 -1.04
C PHE A 98 -3.42 11.70 -1.78
N VAL A 99 -4.64 11.43 -2.20
CA VAL A 99 -5.55 12.43 -2.79
C VAL A 99 -5.88 13.50 -1.76
N TYR A 100 -6.27 13.11 -0.55
CA TYR A 100 -6.57 14.05 0.51
C TYR A 100 -5.32 14.76 1.04
N ALA A 101 -4.16 14.11 1.05
CA ALA A 101 -2.89 14.77 1.37
C ALA A 101 -2.55 15.89 0.37
N ALA A 102 -2.80 15.67 -0.92
CA ALA A 102 -2.65 16.72 -1.93
C ALA A 102 -3.61 17.89 -1.68
N ALA A 103 -4.82 17.62 -1.22
CA ALA A 103 -5.79 18.64 -0.83
C ALA A 103 -5.31 19.42 0.42
N LEU A 104 -4.78 18.74 1.42
CA LEU A 104 -4.19 19.37 2.61
C LEU A 104 -3.02 20.29 2.24
N GLU A 105 -2.15 19.88 1.32
CA GLU A 105 -1.09 20.73 0.78
C GLU A 105 -1.63 21.97 0.06
N ALA A 106 -2.82 21.88 -0.54
CA ALA A 106 -3.49 23.00 -1.20
C ALA A 106 -4.26 23.91 -0.23
N GLY A 107 -4.13 23.70 1.08
CA GLY A 107 -4.76 24.53 2.12
C GLY A 107 -6.10 24.01 2.63
N TRP A 108 -6.54 22.84 2.20
CA TRP A 108 -7.72 22.18 2.77
C TRP A 108 -7.43 21.70 4.18
N THR A 109 -8.50 21.41 4.92
CA THR A 109 -8.42 20.82 6.26
C THR A 109 -9.22 19.52 6.33
N GLN A 110 -9.08 18.77 7.41
CA GLN A 110 -9.87 17.55 7.64
C GLN A 110 -11.38 17.82 7.77
N VAL A 111 -11.76 19.07 8.09
CA VAL A 111 -13.16 19.50 8.21
C VAL A 111 -13.67 20.23 6.97
N THR A 112 -12.86 20.38 5.95
CA THR A 112 -13.32 20.89 4.64
C THR A 112 -14.48 20.03 4.14
N LEU A 113 -15.55 20.70 3.68
CA LEU A 113 -16.74 20.01 3.20
C LEU A 113 -16.60 19.57 1.75
N VAL A 114 -17.02 18.36 1.49
CA VAL A 114 -17.02 17.72 0.17
C VAL A 114 -18.37 17.06 -0.09
N PRO A 115 -18.88 17.11 -1.32
CA PRO A 115 -20.19 16.54 -1.65
C PRO A 115 -20.12 15.02 -1.80
N ASP A 116 -21.16 14.34 -1.33
CA ASP A 116 -21.43 12.96 -1.69
C ASP A 116 -22.82 12.87 -2.34
N ARG A 117 -22.85 12.99 -3.66
CA ARG A 117 -24.05 12.93 -4.51
C ARG A 117 -23.66 12.47 -5.92
N PRO A 118 -24.61 12.06 -6.76
CA PRO A 118 -24.33 11.79 -8.17
C PRO A 118 -23.68 13.01 -8.84
N MET A 119 -22.56 12.79 -9.50
CA MET A 119 -21.80 13.83 -10.22
C MET A 119 -21.24 13.25 -11.52
N GLU A 120 -21.00 14.14 -12.46
CA GLU A 120 -20.36 13.85 -13.73
C GLU A 120 -18.99 14.55 -13.80
N PHE A 121 -18.01 13.83 -14.32
CA PHE A 121 -16.66 14.34 -14.50
C PHE A 121 -16.26 14.23 -15.97
N LYS A 122 -15.60 15.25 -16.50
CA LYS A 122 -15.01 15.17 -17.84
C LYS A 122 -13.91 14.13 -17.83
N ASP A 123 -14.00 13.16 -18.71
CA ASP A 123 -13.01 12.13 -18.89
C ASP A 123 -12.97 11.70 -20.37
N PRO A 124 -11.98 12.21 -21.14
CA PRO A 124 -11.87 11.88 -22.57
C PRO A 124 -11.62 10.39 -22.84
N SER A 125 -11.23 9.61 -21.85
CA SER A 125 -11.04 8.17 -21.97
C SER A 125 -12.35 7.37 -21.94
N GLN A 126 -13.45 8.02 -21.56
CA GLN A 126 -14.77 7.40 -21.46
C GLN A 126 -15.61 7.62 -22.72
N PRO A 127 -16.48 6.68 -23.07
CA PRO A 127 -17.47 6.90 -24.13
C PRO A 127 -18.29 8.15 -23.85
N GLY A 128 -18.36 9.07 -24.82
CA GLY A 128 -19.05 10.36 -24.66
C GLY A 128 -18.30 11.40 -23.82
N GLY A 129 -17.04 11.14 -23.42
CA GLY A 129 -16.19 12.10 -22.71
C GLY A 129 -16.62 12.43 -21.28
N VAL A 130 -17.51 11.62 -20.70
CA VAL A 130 -18.07 11.86 -19.36
C VAL A 130 -18.04 10.57 -18.55
N TRP A 131 -17.61 10.68 -17.30
CA TRP A 131 -17.60 9.59 -16.33
C TRP A 131 -18.54 9.87 -15.14
N ARG A 132 -19.32 8.86 -14.77
CA ARG A 132 -20.28 8.89 -13.66
C ARG A 132 -19.94 7.82 -12.64
N PRO A 133 -18.96 8.08 -11.75
CA PRO A 133 -18.59 7.12 -10.72
C PRO A 133 -19.71 6.91 -9.70
N LYS A 134 -19.68 5.74 -9.05
CA LYS A 134 -20.59 5.40 -7.95
C LYS A 134 -19.77 5.05 -6.72
N ASN A 135 -20.37 5.21 -5.54
CA ASN A 135 -19.86 4.62 -4.32
C ASN A 135 -19.98 3.08 -4.40
N PHE A 136 -19.16 2.38 -3.62
CA PHE A 136 -19.17 0.91 -3.61
C PHE A 136 -20.55 0.32 -3.29
N SER A 137 -21.29 0.96 -2.38
CA SER A 137 -22.65 0.58 -2.03
C SER A 137 -23.69 0.87 -3.14
N GLY A 138 -23.33 1.67 -4.14
CA GLY A 138 -24.24 2.20 -5.14
C GLY A 138 -25.19 3.31 -4.62
N THR A 139 -25.05 3.71 -3.35
CA THR A 139 -25.86 4.75 -2.71
C THR A 139 -25.05 6.00 -2.41
N PHE A 140 -25.73 7.13 -2.18
CA PHE A 140 -25.13 8.42 -1.86
C PHE A 140 -25.77 8.99 -0.60
N LEU A 141 -25.01 9.75 0.18
CA LEU A 141 -25.55 10.47 1.35
C LEU A 141 -26.37 11.70 0.93
N ASN A 142 -26.20 12.18 -0.30
CA ASN A 142 -26.87 13.35 -0.88
C ASN A 142 -26.73 14.62 -0.02
N ARG A 143 -25.55 14.80 0.55
CA ARG A 143 -25.20 15.96 1.38
C ARG A 143 -23.70 16.22 1.34
N GLU A 144 -23.31 17.35 1.88
CA GLU A 144 -21.93 17.67 2.16
C GLU A 144 -21.47 17.03 3.47
N ILE A 145 -20.24 16.54 3.47
CA ILE A 145 -19.59 15.89 4.61
C ILE A 145 -18.14 16.36 4.73
N THR A 146 -17.52 16.16 5.88
CA THR A 146 -16.11 16.49 6.05
C THR A 146 -15.20 15.52 5.29
N VAL A 147 -14.04 15.98 4.89
CA VAL A 147 -12.97 15.13 4.30
C VAL A 147 -12.69 13.91 5.20
N ARG A 148 -12.60 14.13 6.52
CA ARG A 148 -12.38 13.03 7.47
C ARG A 148 -13.47 11.97 7.40
N TYR A 149 -14.72 12.36 7.45
CA TYR A 149 -15.85 11.43 7.38
C TYR A 149 -15.97 10.74 6.01
N ALA A 150 -15.66 11.48 4.94
CA ALA A 150 -15.61 10.90 3.58
C ALA A 150 -14.58 9.78 3.47
N LEU A 151 -13.40 9.96 4.09
CA LEU A 151 -12.38 8.92 4.13
C LEU A 151 -12.80 7.75 5.04
N ASP A 152 -13.36 8.02 6.21
CA ASP A 152 -13.83 6.97 7.14
C ASP A 152 -14.84 6.02 6.49
N LEU A 153 -15.71 6.55 5.67
CA LEU A 153 -16.68 5.77 4.88
C LEU A 153 -16.10 5.26 3.56
N SER A 154 -14.89 5.66 3.20
CA SER A 154 -14.25 5.30 1.92
C SER A 154 -15.11 5.63 0.69
N LEU A 155 -15.80 6.76 0.69
CA LEU A 155 -16.67 7.17 -0.40
C LEU A 155 -15.87 7.58 -1.65
N ASN A 156 -16.40 7.22 -2.82
CA ASN A 156 -15.73 7.48 -4.10
C ASN A 156 -15.96 8.91 -4.60
N LEU A 157 -17.20 9.39 -4.54
CA LEU A 157 -17.57 10.70 -5.10
C LEU A 157 -16.78 11.84 -4.44
N PRO A 158 -16.67 11.91 -3.10
CA PRO A 158 -15.85 12.92 -2.43
C PRO A 158 -14.38 12.89 -2.85
N ALA A 159 -13.79 11.69 -3.05
CA ALA A 159 -12.39 11.55 -3.48
C ALA A 159 -12.18 12.07 -4.91
N VAL A 160 -13.06 11.70 -5.83
CA VAL A 160 -12.99 12.18 -7.22
C VAL A 160 -13.23 13.68 -7.30
N TYR A 161 -14.23 14.20 -6.57
CA TYR A 161 -14.47 15.64 -6.45
C TYR A 161 -13.22 16.37 -5.94
N THR A 162 -12.59 15.86 -4.89
CA THR A 162 -11.38 16.44 -4.29
C THR A 162 -10.24 16.50 -5.31
N ALA A 163 -9.98 15.40 -6.02
CA ALA A 163 -8.94 15.36 -7.04
C ALA A 163 -9.19 16.36 -8.17
N GLN A 164 -10.44 16.50 -8.59
CA GLN A 164 -10.84 17.49 -9.62
C GLN A 164 -10.67 18.92 -9.11
N ALA A 165 -11.10 19.20 -7.88
CA ALA A 165 -11.03 20.54 -7.28
C ALA A 165 -9.59 20.99 -6.99
N VAL A 166 -8.74 20.09 -6.53
CA VAL A 166 -7.31 20.35 -6.28
C VAL A 166 -6.52 20.47 -7.59
N GLY A 167 -6.94 19.77 -8.60
CA GLY A 167 -6.30 19.68 -9.91
C GLY A 167 -5.75 18.30 -10.19
N LEU A 168 -6.25 17.65 -11.24
CA LEU A 168 -5.85 16.29 -11.62
C LEU A 168 -4.35 16.16 -11.88
N ASP A 169 -3.73 17.18 -12.51
CA ASP A 169 -2.28 17.17 -12.77
C ASP A 169 -1.47 17.21 -11.46
N ARG A 170 -1.92 17.99 -10.48
CA ARG A 170 -1.29 18.05 -9.15
C ARG A 170 -1.39 16.73 -8.42
N VAL A 171 -2.57 16.11 -8.42
CA VAL A 171 -2.79 14.80 -7.80
C VAL A 171 -1.99 13.72 -8.53
N ALA A 172 -1.99 13.72 -9.85
CA ALA A 172 -1.20 12.79 -10.67
C ALA A 172 0.30 12.89 -10.35
N ALA A 173 0.85 14.10 -10.25
CA ALA A 173 2.24 14.33 -9.88
C ALA A 173 2.55 13.81 -8.48
N LYS A 174 1.67 14.04 -7.50
CA LYS A 174 1.82 13.53 -6.14
C LYS A 174 1.80 12.00 -6.09
N LEU A 175 0.89 11.36 -6.80
CA LEU A 175 0.83 9.91 -6.90
C LEU A 175 2.07 9.32 -7.56
N ALA A 176 2.57 9.93 -8.64
CA ALA A 176 3.80 9.49 -9.28
C ALA A 176 5.02 9.61 -8.34
N GLN A 177 5.14 10.70 -7.59
CA GLN A 177 6.17 10.88 -6.57
C GLN A 177 6.07 9.84 -5.45
N ALA A 178 4.86 9.41 -5.10
CA ALA A 178 4.62 8.38 -4.10
C ALA A 178 4.97 6.96 -4.60
N GLY A 179 5.11 6.76 -5.90
CA GLY A 179 5.48 5.47 -6.50
C GLY A 179 4.36 4.77 -7.28
N PHE A 180 3.21 5.44 -7.47
CA PHE A 180 2.13 4.92 -8.33
C PHE A 180 2.48 5.08 -9.81
N ALA A 181 2.14 4.08 -10.62
CA ALA A 181 2.31 4.11 -12.07
C ALA A 181 1.18 4.91 -12.73
N VAL A 182 1.33 6.21 -12.73
CA VAL A 182 0.35 7.14 -13.33
C VAL A 182 0.62 7.27 -14.83
N ARG A 183 -0.34 6.87 -15.66
CA ARG A 183 -0.26 7.02 -17.12
C ARG A 183 -0.95 8.31 -17.60
N TYR A 184 -2.09 8.62 -17.04
CA TYR A 184 -2.92 9.77 -17.42
C TYR A 184 -3.50 10.44 -16.19
N ALA A 185 -3.60 11.77 -16.24
CA ALA A 185 -4.27 12.58 -15.22
C ALA A 185 -5.78 12.60 -15.46
N VAL A 186 -6.44 11.48 -15.24
CA VAL A 186 -7.89 11.30 -15.38
C VAL A 186 -8.57 11.17 -14.02
N PRO A 187 -9.88 11.47 -13.89
CA PRO A 187 -10.56 11.43 -12.58
C PRO A 187 -10.46 10.10 -11.84
N ALA A 188 -10.36 8.99 -12.55
CA ALA A 188 -10.25 7.65 -11.97
C ALA A 188 -8.97 7.43 -11.13
N ILE A 189 -7.93 8.26 -11.24
CA ILE A 189 -6.75 8.17 -10.38
C ILE A 189 -7.08 8.33 -8.89
N ALA A 190 -8.16 9.06 -8.59
CA ALA A 190 -8.60 9.29 -7.21
C ALA A 190 -9.13 8.04 -6.50
N ILE A 191 -9.47 7.00 -7.24
CA ILE A 191 -10.05 5.76 -6.69
C ILE A 191 -9.33 4.50 -7.16
N GLY A 192 -8.11 4.65 -7.70
CA GLY A 192 -7.23 3.53 -8.03
C GLY A 192 -6.86 3.41 -9.51
N GLY A 193 -7.04 4.45 -10.32
CA GLY A 193 -6.67 4.45 -11.74
C GLY A 193 -5.15 4.42 -12.02
N ALA A 194 -4.31 4.31 -11.00
CA ALA A 194 -2.85 4.18 -11.09
C ALA A 194 -2.38 2.99 -10.26
N SER A 195 -1.71 2.03 -10.88
CA SER A 195 -1.27 0.79 -10.24
C SER A 195 -0.02 0.97 -9.39
N ILE A 196 0.18 0.05 -8.44
CA ILE A 196 1.33 0.05 -7.55
C ILE A 196 1.62 -1.39 -7.08
N THR A 197 2.87 -1.69 -6.74
CA THR A 197 3.24 -2.96 -6.11
C THR A 197 3.07 -2.88 -4.59
N PRO A 198 2.90 -4.04 -3.89
CA PRO A 198 2.83 -4.04 -2.43
C PRO A 198 4.02 -3.38 -1.74
N VAL A 199 5.24 -3.64 -2.19
CA VAL A 199 6.45 -3.03 -1.60
C VAL A 199 6.48 -1.52 -1.80
N ASP A 200 6.10 -1.02 -2.96
CA ASP A 200 6.05 0.41 -3.24
C ASP A 200 4.93 1.10 -2.47
N LEU A 201 3.81 0.45 -2.25
CA LEU A 201 2.73 0.99 -1.42
C LEU A 201 3.17 1.12 0.05
N ALA A 202 3.91 0.14 0.59
CA ALA A 202 4.49 0.23 1.93
C ALA A 202 5.48 1.39 2.04
N ALA A 203 6.31 1.60 1.01
CA ALA A 203 7.25 2.72 0.94
C ALA A 203 6.53 4.08 0.89
N ALA A 204 5.42 4.17 0.17
CA ALA A 204 4.60 5.38 0.10
C ALA A 204 3.91 5.70 1.43
N TYR A 205 3.30 4.70 2.08
CA TYR A 205 2.63 4.88 3.37
C TYR A 205 3.59 5.22 4.50
N ALA A 206 4.87 4.87 4.40
CA ALA A 206 5.91 5.27 5.36
C ALA A 206 5.95 6.79 5.57
N ALA A 207 5.63 7.59 4.54
CA ALA A 207 5.62 9.04 4.60
C ALA A 207 4.67 9.61 5.67
N PHE A 208 3.61 8.90 6.04
CA PHE A 208 2.67 9.34 7.07
C PHE A 208 3.21 9.19 8.50
N VAL A 209 4.29 8.45 8.72
CA VAL A 209 4.84 8.20 10.07
C VAL A 209 6.33 8.53 10.21
N ASN A 210 6.94 9.13 9.18
CA ASN A 210 8.35 9.50 9.18
C ASN A 210 8.60 11.00 8.91
N GLY A 211 7.58 11.83 9.03
CA GLY A 211 7.69 13.26 8.77
C GLY A 211 7.54 13.69 7.31
N GLY A 212 7.04 12.80 6.44
CA GLY A 212 6.64 13.15 5.07
C GLY A 212 7.58 12.66 3.96
N TYR A 213 8.39 11.64 4.22
CA TYR A 213 9.31 11.09 3.22
C TYR A 213 8.83 9.75 2.66
N ARG A 214 8.83 9.64 1.33
CA ARG A 214 8.84 8.32 0.70
C ARG A 214 10.24 7.73 0.84
N VAL A 215 10.32 6.50 1.30
CA VAL A 215 11.59 5.77 1.44
C VAL A 215 11.78 4.82 0.25
N ALA A 216 13.00 4.72 -0.26
CA ALA A 216 13.32 3.70 -1.25
C ALA A 216 13.45 2.33 -0.56
N PRO A 217 12.75 1.28 -1.00
CA PRO A 217 12.89 -0.05 -0.42
C PRO A 217 14.33 -0.57 -0.52
N LEU A 218 14.87 -1.06 0.60
CA LEU A 218 16.20 -1.65 0.70
C LEU A 218 16.10 -3.13 1.07
N LEU A 219 16.88 -3.98 0.38
CA LEU A 219 16.99 -5.41 0.67
C LEU A 219 18.41 -5.81 1.07
N VAL A 220 19.41 -5.15 0.49
CA VAL A 220 20.84 -5.44 0.74
C VAL A 220 21.47 -4.22 1.38
N LEU A 221 22.07 -4.41 2.55
CA LEU A 221 22.77 -3.37 3.28
C LEU A 221 24.24 -3.27 2.85
N ARG A 222 24.89 -4.42 2.66
CA ARG A 222 26.32 -4.50 2.43
C ARG A 222 26.70 -5.80 1.74
N MET A 223 27.74 -5.76 0.92
CA MET A 223 28.37 -6.93 0.33
C MET A 223 29.90 -6.84 0.52
N GLU A 224 30.49 -7.93 0.95
CA GLU A 224 31.93 -8.07 1.13
C GLU A 224 32.46 -9.26 0.34
N ASP A 225 33.76 -9.18 -0.02
CA ASP A 225 34.50 -10.34 -0.54
C ASP A 225 35.02 -11.26 0.57
N GLN A 226 35.77 -12.28 0.20
CA GLN A 226 36.37 -13.25 1.15
C GLN A 226 37.30 -12.60 2.14
N GLU A 227 38.04 -11.56 1.72
CA GLU A 227 38.98 -10.81 2.52
C GLU A 227 38.35 -9.73 3.39
N GLY A 228 37.03 -9.59 3.34
CA GLY A 228 36.28 -8.61 4.10
C GLY A 228 36.26 -7.19 3.50
N ARG A 229 36.73 -7.04 2.25
CA ARG A 229 36.68 -5.75 1.57
C ARG A 229 35.23 -5.45 1.16
N VAL A 230 34.80 -4.24 1.42
CA VAL A 230 33.43 -3.79 1.09
C VAL A 230 33.31 -3.55 -0.42
N LEU A 231 32.47 -4.33 -1.09
CA LEU A 231 32.18 -4.21 -2.52
C LEU A 231 30.93 -3.35 -2.77
N TYR A 232 30.02 -3.31 -1.82
CA TYR A 232 28.80 -2.52 -1.86
C TYR A 232 28.37 -2.11 -0.46
N GLN A 233 27.95 -0.87 -0.32
CA GLN A 233 27.34 -0.33 0.89
C GLN A 233 26.10 0.46 0.49
N ALA A 234 24.94 0.06 0.99
CA ALA A 234 23.70 0.79 0.79
C ALA A 234 23.71 2.09 1.61
N ALA A 235 23.05 3.11 1.06
CA ALA A 235 22.66 4.29 1.81
C ALA A 235 21.14 4.42 1.76
N PRO A 236 20.45 4.64 2.89
CA PRO A 236 19.03 4.93 2.89
C PRO A 236 18.76 6.13 1.99
N HIS A 237 17.78 6.00 1.11
CA HIS A 237 17.35 7.08 0.24
C HIS A 237 15.90 7.39 0.49
N ARG A 238 15.61 8.65 0.77
CA ARG A 238 14.25 9.13 0.98
C ARG A 238 14.03 10.45 0.25
N THR A 239 12.83 10.59 -0.30
CA THR A 239 12.41 11.78 -1.04
C THR A 239 11.24 12.42 -0.32
N ARG A 240 11.30 13.73 -0.11
CA ARG A 240 10.18 14.44 0.51
C ARG A 240 8.93 14.34 -0.36
N LEU A 241 7.88 13.79 0.23
CA LEU A 241 6.57 13.65 -0.39
C LEU A 241 5.57 14.69 0.15
N PHE A 242 5.59 14.91 1.47
CA PHE A 242 4.73 15.86 2.19
C PHE A 242 5.55 16.71 3.15
N SER A 243 5.03 17.88 3.52
CA SER A 243 5.53 18.58 4.70
C SER A 243 5.27 17.76 5.97
N PRO A 244 6.00 17.98 7.07
CA PRO A 244 5.72 17.30 8.34
C PRO A 244 4.28 17.48 8.83
N GLU A 245 3.70 18.65 8.62
CA GLU A 245 2.33 18.99 9.02
C GLU A 245 1.30 18.18 8.22
N VAL A 246 1.47 18.09 6.91
CA VAL A 246 0.59 17.29 6.02
C VAL A 246 0.73 15.81 6.33
N ALA A 247 1.96 15.33 6.54
CA ALA A 247 2.20 13.94 6.94
C ALA A 247 1.48 13.59 8.25
N TYR A 248 1.56 14.46 9.25
CA TYR A 248 0.88 14.27 10.53
C TYR A 248 -0.65 14.26 10.39
N GLN A 249 -1.21 15.17 9.61
CA GLN A 249 -2.65 15.18 9.33
C GLN A 249 -3.07 13.93 8.56
N GLY A 250 -2.26 13.47 7.61
CA GLY A 250 -2.48 12.21 6.90
C GLY A 250 -2.46 11.00 7.84
N TRP A 251 -1.50 10.96 8.76
CA TRP A 251 -1.47 9.96 9.83
C TRP A 251 -2.74 9.99 10.69
N ASP A 252 -3.19 11.18 11.08
CA ASP A 252 -4.40 11.34 11.89
C ASP A 252 -5.66 10.87 11.14
N LEU A 253 -5.74 11.13 9.83
CA LEU A 253 -6.80 10.57 8.97
C LEU A 253 -6.76 9.04 8.90
N LEU A 254 -5.57 8.44 8.74
CA LEU A 254 -5.41 6.98 8.72
C LEU A 254 -5.76 6.34 10.07
N LYS A 255 -5.41 6.99 11.17
CA LYS A 255 -5.81 6.59 12.51
C LYS A 255 -7.34 6.67 12.65
N GLY A 256 -7.94 7.77 12.22
CA GLY A 256 -9.40 7.94 12.19
C GLY A 256 -10.11 6.82 11.44
N TYR A 257 -9.61 6.43 10.29
CA TYR A 257 -10.16 5.32 9.51
C TYR A 257 -10.24 4.00 10.31
N VAL A 258 -9.32 3.76 11.22
CA VAL A 258 -9.32 2.57 12.08
C VAL A 258 -10.25 2.71 13.28
N TYR A 259 -10.39 3.92 13.85
CA TYR A 259 -11.00 4.09 15.17
C TYR A 259 -12.30 4.91 15.19
N ASP A 260 -12.50 5.90 14.30
CA ASP A 260 -13.58 6.89 14.42
C ASP A 260 -15.00 6.27 14.41
N LEU A 261 -15.23 5.28 13.58
CA LEU A 261 -16.53 4.62 13.44
C LEU A 261 -16.74 3.43 14.39
N GLY A 262 -15.83 3.22 15.34
CA GLY A 262 -15.94 2.15 16.33
C GLY A 262 -16.13 0.79 15.65
N GLU A 263 -17.13 0.03 16.10
CA GLU A 263 -17.42 -1.31 15.55
C GLU A 263 -17.98 -1.30 14.13
N LYS A 264 -18.38 -0.16 13.62
CA LYS A 264 -18.82 0.03 12.23
C LYS A 264 -17.65 0.36 11.28
N GLY A 265 -16.46 0.61 11.84
CA GLY A 265 -15.27 1.00 11.06
C GLY A 265 -14.79 -0.11 10.13
N LEU A 266 -14.43 0.28 8.90
CA LEU A 266 -13.99 -0.64 7.84
C LEU A 266 -12.63 -1.31 8.14
N ALA A 267 -11.82 -0.73 9.01
CA ALA A 267 -10.51 -1.27 9.39
C ALA A 267 -10.42 -1.68 10.88
N LYS A 268 -11.54 -1.87 11.57
CA LYS A 268 -11.55 -2.30 12.98
C LYS A 268 -10.74 -3.60 13.21
N GLY A 269 -10.70 -4.48 12.23
CA GLY A 269 -9.94 -5.73 12.29
C GLY A 269 -8.41 -5.54 12.37
N ALA A 270 -7.90 -4.34 12.10
CA ALA A 270 -6.47 -4.01 12.21
C ALA A 270 -6.06 -3.54 13.61
N ARG A 271 -7.00 -3.30 14.51
CA ARG A 271 -6.70 -2.81 15.87
C ARG A 271 -5.84 -3.78 16.66
N ILE A 272 -4.80 -3.26 17.30
CA ILE A 272 -3.89 -4.02 18.16
C ILE A 272 -3.98 -3.44 19.57
N PRO A 273 -4.34 -4.23 20.60
CA PRO A 273 -4.37 -3.76 21.99
C PRO A 273 -3.02 -3.15 22.40
N GLY A 274 -3.05 -1.97 23.01
CA GLY A 274 -1.85 -1.28 23.48
C GLY A 274 -1.01 -0.61 22.39
N ARG A 275 -1.43 -0.65 21.12
CA ARG A 275 -0.69 -0.01 20.02
C ARG A 275 -1.62 0.80 19.13
N VAL A 276 -1.25 2.05 18.89
CA VAL A 276 -1.97 2.90 17.94
C VAL A 276 -1.54 2.57 16.52
N VAL A 277 -2.51 2.29 15.67
CA VAL A 277 -2.30 1.98 14.25
C VAL A 277 -3.17 2.88 13.38
N GLY A 278 -2.72 3.11 12.17
CA GLY A 278 -3.51 3.77 11.13
C GLY A 278 -3.42 2.98 9.85
N GLY A 279 -4.35 3.15 8.96
CA GLY A 279 -4.31 2.44 7.69
C GLY A 279 -5.51 2.69 6.81
N LYS A 280 -5.52 2.04 5.66
CA LYS A 280 -6.59 2.15 4.67
C LYS A 280 -6.77 0.84 3.91
N THR A 281 -8.01 0.43 3.76
CA THR A 281 -8.38 -0.67 2.87
C THR A 281 -8.46 -0.20 1.42
N GLY A 282 -8.30 -1.13 0.50
CA GLY A 282 -8.56 -0.93 -0.92
C GLY A 282 -9.27 -2.16 -1.50
N THR A 283 -10.34 -1.93 -2.23
CA THR A 283 -11.03 -2.96 -3.01
C THR A 283 -11.22 -2.42 -4.41
N THR A 284 -10.87 -3.21 -5.41
CA THR A 284 -11.11 -2.87 -6.80
C THR A 284 -12.47 -3.38 -7.27
N ASN A 285 -12.93 -2.91 -8.43
CA ASN A 285 -14.15 -3.39 -9.05
C ASN A 285 -14.14 -4.91 -9.17
N GLU A 286 -15.28 -5.55 -8.87
CA GLU A 286 -15.45 -6.99 -8.83
C GLU A 286 -14.50 -7.72 -7.86
N ALA A 287 -13.97 -6.99 -6.86
CA ALA A 287 -13.01 -7.49 -5.88
C ALA A 287 -11.84 -8.28 -6.51
N ARG A 288 -11.23 -7.76 -7.56
CA ARG A 288 -10.06 -8.38 -8.20
C ARG A 288 -8.81 -8.27 -7.35
N ASP A 289 -8.70 -7.18 -6.60
CA ASP A 289 -7.63 -6.88 -5.67
C ASP A 289 -8.20 -6.42 -4.33
N LEU A 290 -7.69 -6.98 -3.26
CA LEU A 290 -8.00 -6.60 -1.88
C LEU A 290 -6.72 -6.15 -1.19
N TRP A 291 -6.76 -4.96 -0.59
CA TRP A 291 -5.60 -4.34 0.04
C TRP A 291 -5.90 -3.89 1.47
N PHE A 292 -4.89 -3.95 2.30
CA PHE A 292 -4.77 -3.12 3.48
C PHE A 292 -3.34 -2.60 3.60
N ALA A 293 -3.18 -1.29 3.61
CA ALA A 293 -1.93 -0.62 3.91
C ALA A 293 -2.06 0.06 5.27
N GLY A 294 -1.18 -0.30 6.20
CA GLY A 294 -1.23 0.18 7.56
C GLY A 294 0.14 0.58 8.08
N VAL A 295 0.13 1.53 8.98
CA VAL A 295 1.32 2.10 9.60
C VAL A 295 1.16 2.19 11.11
N THR A 296 2.26 2.02 11.81
CA THR A 296 2.40 2.26 13.23
C THR A 296 3.82 2.71 13.51
N ARG A 297 4.12 3.09 14.74
CA ARG A 297 5.50 3.44 15.10
C ARG A 297 6.44 2.26 14.80
N GLY A 298 7.43 2.48 13.96
CA GLY A 298 8.48 1.52 13.62
C GLY A 298 8.14 0.54 12.50
N LEU A 299 6.93 0.60 11.90
CA LEU A 299 6.58 -0.31 10.81
C LEU A 299 5.55 0.28 9.85
N SER A 300 5.84 0.17 8.55
CA SER A 300 4.87 0.29 7.47
C SER A 300 4.65 -1.08 6.86
N ALA A 301 3.41 -1.54 6.77
CA ALA A 301 3.11 -2.88 6.31
C ALA A 301 1.90 -2.90 5.37
N VAL A 302 1.98 -3.76 4.35
CA VAL A 302 0.94 -3.92 3.32
C VAL A 302 0.58 -5.39 3.18
N VAL A 303 -0.71 -5.66 3.08
CA VAL A 303 -1.27 -6.95 2.71
C VAL A 303 -2.07 -6.79 1.43
N TRP A 304 -1.69 -7.53 0.40
CA TRP A 304 -2.44 -7.67 -0.85
C TRP A 304 -2.98 -9.08 -0.98
N VAL A 305 -4.20 -9.21 -1.50
CA VAL A 305 -4.84 -10.49 -1.84
C VAL A 305 -5.44 -10.37 -3.23
N GLY A 306 -5.17 -11.34 -4.09
CA GLY A 306 -5.67 -11.35 -5.45
C GLY A 306 -5.32 -12.64 -6.19
N ARG A 307 -5.68 -12.70 -7.45
CA ARG A 307 -5.35 -13.79 -8.37
C ARG A 307 -4.34 -13.31 -9.42
N ASP A 308 -3.42 -14.17 -9.79
CA ASP A 308 -2.42 -13.86 -10.82
C ASP A 308 -3.06 -13.61 -12.19
N ASP A 309 -4.18 -14.29 -12.48
CA ASP A 309 -4.95 -14.15 -13.71
C ASP A 309 -5.91 -12.96 -13.71
N ASN A 310 -5.90 -12.14 -12.64
CA ASN A 310 -6.73 -10.96 -12.48
C ASN A 310 -8.25 -11.20 -12.56
N ARG A 311 -8.71 -12.41 -12.29
CA ARG A 311 -10.14 -12.71 -12.22
C ARG A 311 -10.77 -12.17 -10.95
N PRO A 312 -12.08 -11.88 -10.95
CA PRO A 312 -12.82 -11.54 -9.75
C PRO A 312 -12.67 -12.58 -8.65
N LEU A 313 -12.54 -12.11 -7.42
CA LEU A 313 -12.48 -12.99 -6.25
C LEU A 313 -13.87 -13.40 -5.81
N ARG A 314 -13.97 -14.62 -5.26
CA ARG A 314 -15.19 -15.14 -4.62
C ARG A 314 -14.81 -15.82 -3.31
N MET A 315 -15.69 -15.70 -2.32
CA MET A 315 -15.54 -16.33 -1.03
C MET A 315 -16.91 -16.83 -0.58
N GLY A 316 -17.11 -18.15 -0.58
CA GLY A 316 -18.43 -18.73 -0.35
C GLY A 316 -19.49 -18.25 -1.35
N GLY A 317 -19.12 -18.11 -2.63
CA GLY A 317 -20.00 -17.66 -3.70
C GLY A 317 -20.30 -16.15 -3.73
N ARG A 318 -19.78 -15.38 -2.76
CA ARG A 318 -19.99 -13.93 -2.65
C ARG A 318 -18.72 -13.15 -2.98
N GLU A 319 -18.89 -11.88 -3.33
CA GLU A 319 -17.79 -10.94 -3.49
C GLU A 319 -17.18 -10.60 -2.13
N PRO A 320 -15.87 -10.86 -1.91
CA PRO A 320 -15.23 -10.53 -0.65
C PRO A 320 -14.93 -9.05 -0.53
N SER A 321 -14.86 -8.56 0.71
CA SER A 321 -14.46 -7.19 1.02
C SER A 321 -13.06 -7.15 1.63
N SER A 322 -12.23 -6.20 1.24
CA SER A 322 -10.94 -5.95 1.86
C SER A 322 -11.05 -5.64 3.35
N SER A 323 -12.14 -5.04 3.80
CA SER A 323 -12.36 -4.73 5.23
C SER A 323 -12.53 -5.98 6.11
N VAL A 324 -12.91 -7.11 5.51
CA VAL A 324 -13.07 -8.40 6.21
C VAL A 324 -11.80 -9.25 6.09
N VAL A 325 -11.19 -9.28 4.91
CA VAL A 325 -10.08 -10.20 4.60
C VAL A 325 -8.74 -9.67 5.10
N ASN A 326 -8.36 -8.44 4.72
CA ASN A 326 -6.98 -7.97 4.88
C ASN A 326 -6.61 -7.44 6.27
N PRO A 327 -7.43 -6.65 6.99
CA PRO A 327 -7.04 -6.09 8.27
C PRO A 327 -6.68 -7.15 9.33
N PRO A 328 -7.40 -8.29 9.46
CA PRO A 328 -6.99 -9.33 10.38
C PRO A 328 -5.64 -9.99 10.06
N ILE A 329 -5.33 -10.16 8.76
CA ILE A 329 -4.02 -10.68 8.33
C ILE A 329 -2.92 -9.71 8.72
N TRP A 330 -3.12 -8.42 8.42
CA TRP A 330 -2.21 -7.34 8.78
C TRP A 330 -1.98 -7.28 10.30
N ARG A 331 -3.05 -7.30 11.09
CA ARG A 331 -2.98 -7.31 12.55
C ARG A 331 -2.18 -8.51 13.07
N ASN A 332 -2.45 -9.70 12.57
CA ASN A 332 -1.76 -10.92 13.02
C ASN A 332 -0.25 -10.84 12.74
N PHE A 333 0.13 -10.28 11.59
CA PHE A 333 1.53 -10.03 11.28
C PHE A 333 2.13 -8.99 12.22
N VAL A 334 1.57 -7.79 12.26
CA VAL A 334 2.16 -6.64 12.95
C VAL A 334 2.18 -6.82 14.47
N ALA A 335 1.13 -7.40 15.05
CA ALA A 335 1.08 -7.67 16.48
C ALA A 335 2.17 -8.66 16.93
N GLU A 336 2.49 -9.65 16.11
CA GLU A 336 3.56 -10.62 16.40
C GLU A 336 4.94 -10.01 16.13
N ALA A 337 5.09 -9.31 15.02
CA ALA A 337 6.35 -8.69 14.59
C ALA A 337 6.89 -7.64 15.57
N LEU A 338 6.02 -6.98 16.31
CA LEU A 338 6.38 -5.87 17.21
C LEU A 338 6.24 -6.22 18.71
N LYS A 339 6.21 -7.50 19.05
CA LYS A 339 6.38 -7.97 20.43
C LYS A 339 7.81 -7.75 20.89
#